data_07a9a0c4446358f0f955131226009b62
#
_entry.id   07a9a0c4446358f0f955131226009b62
#
_cell.length_a   1.000
_cell.length_b   1.000
_cell.length_c   1.000
_cell.angle_alpha   90.00
_cell.angle_beta   90.00
_cell.angle_gamma   90.00
#
_symmetry.space_group_name_H-M   'P 1'
#
loop_
_entity.id
_entity.type
_entity.pdbx_description
1 polymer ?
#
loop_
_entity_poly.entity_id
_entity_poly.type
_entity_poly.pdbx_seq_one_letter_code
_entity_poly.pdbx_strand_id
1 'polypeptide(L)'
;MKKFLTLALTAVMALSLLTACGSKNDNSADTNTDGSNTETTLSGTVSTDGSTSMEKVINSLGESFMAMNKDVKFTYNPTGSGSGIQAVSEDRCDIGLSSRALKDDEKASGLVETVVALDGIAIVVNPENPVSDLDIDTIAKIYTGEITNWKDVGGNDAEIVLIGREAGSGTRDGFESITDTKDACRYRQELTSTGDVINTVSQNPDAIGYASLSAVGDSVKALTVGGVEATEATVKDGSYVVQRPFVLVTKEGTKLSPAAQAFFDYALSADAASIIAAAGAVAAN
;
A
#
# COMPACT_ATOMS: atom_id res chain seq x y z
N MET A 1 56.41 10.80 28.25
CA MET A 1 56.86 11.97 29.03
C MET A 1 55.60 12.79 29.33
N LYS A 2 55.16 12.72 30.57
CA LYS A 2 54.96 13.87 31.50
C LYS A 2 53.95 14.92 30.95
N LYS A 3 52.88 15.41 31.61
CA LYS A 3 52.53 15.48 33.06
C LYS A 3 51.06 15.90 33.12
N PHE A 4 50.27 15.31 34.00
CA PHE A 4 49.40 15.83 35.07
C PHE A 4 49.19 17.37 35.13
N LEU A 5 47.93 17.80 35.29
CA LEU A 5 47.58 18.66 36.43
C LEU A 5 46.06 18.62 36.71
N THR A 6 45.75 18.20 37.89
CA THR A 6 44.50 18.25 38.68
C THR A 6 44.31 19.61 39.33
N LEU A 7 43.07 20.06 39.58
CA LEU A 7 42.59 20.83 40.77
C LEU A 7 41.07 21.07 40.57
N ALA A 8 40.16 20.48 41.24
CA ALA A 8 39.71 20.49 42.65
C ALA A 8 38.92 21.75 43.09
N LEU A 9 37.64 21.46 43.42
CA LEU A 9 36.91 21.88 44.63
C LEU A 9 36.38 23.34 44.70
N THR A 10 35.06 23.55 44.81
CA THR A 10 34.41 23.83 46.11
C THR A 10 32.89 23.84 46.02
N ALA A 11 32.26 23.15 46.96
CA ALA A 11 30.85 23.15 47.31
C ALA A 11 30.48 24.38 48.14
N VAL A 12 29.26 24.91 47.98
CA VAL A 12 28.58 25.66 49.06
C VAL A 12 27.11 25.21 49.09
N MET A 13 26.77 24.53 50.15
CA MET A 13 25.41 24.32 50.68
C MET A 13 24.91 25.63 51.31
N ALA A 14 23.64 25.95 51.12
CA ALA A 14 22.87 26.72 52.10
C ALA A 14 21.46 26.19 52.18
N LEU A 15 21.19 25.52 53.27
CA LEU A 15 19.89 25.14 53.82
C LEU A 15 19.22 26.39 54.38
N SER A 16 17.92 26.57 54.19
CA SER A 16 17.08 27.29 55.16
C SER A 16 15.66 26.66 55.18
N LEU A 17 15.38 26.18 56.36
CA LEU A 17 14.14 25.53 56.82
C LEU A 17 13.13 26.56 57.33
N LEU A 18 11.84 26.21 57.17
CA LEU A 18 10.69 26.39 58.07
C LEU A 18 10.19 27.79 58.43
N THR A 19 8.92 28.02 58.23
CA THR A 19 7.97 28.01 59.38
C THR A 19 6.51 27.93 58.92
N ALA A 20 5.75 27.29 59.73
CA ALA A 20 4.38 26.87 59.62
C ALA A 20 3.35 27.85 60.22
N CYS A 21 2.10 27.59 59.89
CA CYS A 21 0.87 27.85 60.62
C CYS A 21 0.21 29.23 60.61
N GLY A 22 -1.06 29.21 60.25
CA GLY A 22 -2.04 30.17 60.76
C GLY A 22 -3.34 30.27 59.90
N SER A 23 -4.35 29.68 60.40
CA SER A 23 -5.78 29.57 60.09
C SER A 23 -6.53 30.81 59.57
N LYS A 24 -7.59 30.45 58.78
CA LYS A 24 -8.96 31.00 58.69
C LYS A 24 -9.34 31.94 57.54
N ASN A 25 -10.28 31.37 56.76
CA ASN A 25 -11.48 31.95 56.13
C ASN A 25 -11.40 33.34 55.50
N ASP A 26 -11.63 33.42 54.21
CA ASP A 26 -12.95 33.79 53.65
C ASP A 26 -12.98 33.70 52.12
N ASN A 27 -14.14 33.40 51.61
CA ASN A 27 -14.61 33.29 50.23
C ASN A 27 -14.05 34.37 49.29
N SER A 28 -13.52 33.96 48.17
CA SER A 28 -13.81 34.56 46.85
C SER A 28 -13.43 33.58 45.74
N ALA A 29 -14.39 33.20 44.95
CA ALA A 29 -14.26 32.43 43.75
C ALA A 29 -13.40 33.20 42.73
N ASP A 30 -12.25 32.65 42.38
CA ASP A 30 -11.53 32.97 41.15
C ASP A 30 -11.23 31.65 40.43
N THR A 31 -12.11 31.33 39.49
CA THR A 31 -11.92 30.25 38.55
C THR A 31 -10.85 30.65 37.53
N ASN A 32 -9.61 30.48 37.89
CA ASN A 32 -8.54 30.34 36.92
C ASN A 32 -8.56 28.90 36.42
N THR A 33 -9.37 28.65 35.37
CA THR A 33 -9.22 27.52 34.51
C THR A 33 -7.95 27.75 33.69
N ASP A 34 -6.82 27.35 34.26
CA ASP A 34 -5.60 27.13 33.48
C ASP A 34 -5.86 25.96 32.54
N GLY A 35 -6.37 26.32 31.39
CA GLY A 35 -6.51 25.39 30.27
C GLY A 35 -5.15 25.06 29.72
N SER A 36 -4.40 24.22 30.45
CA SER A 36 -3.27 23.50 29.88
C SER A 36 -3.80 22.61 28.76
N ASN A 37 -3.83 23.17 27.57
CA ASN A 37 -4.02 22.43 26.33
C ASN A 37 -2.75 21.59 26.15
N THR A 38 -2.67 20.48 26.87
CA THR A 38 -1.71 19.43 26.55
C THR A 38 -2.17 18.88 25.21
N GLU A 39 -1.60 19.40 24.12
CA GLU A 39 -1.64 18.70 22.83
C GLU A 39 -1.10 17.31 23.11
N THR A 40 -1.99 16.35 23.19
CA THR A 40 -1.62 14.94 23.32
C THR A 40 -0.97 14.56 22.01
N THR A 41 0.37 14.56 21.97
CA THR A 41 1.13 14.11 20.79
C THR A 41 0.71 12.69 20.47
N LEU A 42 0.28 12.48 19.22
CA LEU A 42 -0.10 11.15 18.73
C LEU A 42 1.14 10.25 18.75
N SER A 43 1.02 9.09 19.39
CA SER A 43 2.10 8.11 19.52
C SER A 43 1.59 6.68 19.38
N GLY A 44 2.46 5.75 19.08
CA GLY A 44 2.15 4.33 18.98
C GLY A 44 2.62 3.70 17.66
N THR A 45 2.09 2.53 17.36
CA THR A 45 2.43 1.81 16.11
C THR A 45 1.19 1.66 15.24
N VAL A 46 1.39 1.79 13.94
CA VAL A 46 0.44 1.42 12.89
C VAL A 46 1.04 0.22 12.17
N SER A 47 0.35 -0.91 12.21
CA SER A 47 0.76 -2.14 11.53
C SER A 47 -0.14 -2.43 10.34
N THR A 48 0.46 -2.59 9.15
CA THR A 48 -0.25 -2.95 7.92
C THR A 48 0.35 -4.20 7.30
N ASP A 49 -0.48 -5.03 6.68
CA ASP A 49 -0.09 -6.28 6.05
C ASP A 49 -0.88 -6.49 4.77
N GLY A 50 -0.28 -7.01 3.72
CA GLY A 50 -1.03 -7.44 2.54
C GLY A 50 -0.42 -7.11 1.18
N SER A 51 -1.23 -6.51 0.32
CA SER A 51 -0.99 -6.35 -1.11
C SER A 51 0.38 -5.77 -1.47
N THR A 52 1.20 -6.52 -2.19
CA THR A 52 2.49 -6.07 -2.74
C THR A 52 2.34 -5.04 -3.87
N SER A 53 1.15 -4.92 -4.47
CA SER A 53 0.87 -3.88 -5.47
C SER A 53 0.66 -2.51 -4.84
N MET A 54 0.30 -2.46 -3.56
CA MET A 54 0.10 -1.20 -2.82
C MET A 54 1.42 -0.66 -2.23
N GLU A 55 2.53 -1.36 -2.39
CA GLU A 55 3.80 -1.07 -1.71
C GLU A 55 4.21 0.40 -1.84
N LYS A 56 4.25 0.94 -3.06
CA LYS A 56 4.66 2.34 -3.30
C LYS A 56 3.70 3.33 -2.67
N VAL A 57 2.39 3.11 -2.81
CA VAL A 57 1.35 3.97 -2.24
C VAL A 57 1.43 3.97 -0.71
N ILE A 58 1.45 2.76 -0.11
CA ILE A 58 1.35 2.64 1.35
C ILE A 58 2.63 3.10 2.07
N ASN A 59 3.81 2.86 1.48
CA ASN A 59 5.06 3.37 2.01
C ASN A 59 5.11 4.91 1.94
N SER A 60 4.71 5.51 0.82
CA SER A 60 4.65 6.98 0.69
C SER A 60 3.68 7.62 1.69
N LEU A 61 2.51 7.01 1.90
CA LEU A 61 1.56 7.46 2.93
C LEU A 61 2.13 7.30 4.35
N GLY A 62 2.74 6.16 4.64
CA GLY A 62 3.36 5.87 5.94
C GLY A 62 4.51 6.83 6.27
N GLU A 63 5.40 7.10 5.32
CA GLU A 63 6.51 8.05 5.47
C GLU A 63 5.99 9.47 5.72
N SER A 64 5.00 9.93 4.93
CA SER A 64 4.39 11.24 5.12
C SER A 64 3.68 11.34 6.48
N PHE A 65 2.95 10.31 6.89
CA PHE A 65 2.28 10.29 8.19
C PHE A 65 3.27 10.33 9.35
N MET A 66 4.37 9.56 9.30
CA MET A 66 5.44 9.62 10.31
C MET A 66 6.17 10.97 10.31
N ALA A 67 6.27 11.63 9.16
CA ALA A 67 6.86 12.98 9.10
C ALA A 67 6.06 14.01 9.91
N MET A 68 4.74 13.87 9.93
CA MET A 68 3.81 14.72 10.70
C MET A 68 3.68 14.27 12.18
N ASN A 69 3.87 12.97 12.46
CA ASN A 69 3.65 12.36 13.77
C ASN A 69 4.92 11.63 14.25
N LYS A 70 5.87 12.36 14.82
CA LYS A 70 7.23 11.87 15.11
C LYS A 70 7.30 10.70 16.10
N ASP A 71 6.30 10.57 16.96
CA ASP A 71 6.21 9.50 17.97
C ASP A 71 5.38 8.30 17.49
N VAL A 72 4.97 8.29 16.21
CA VAL A 72 4.29 7.16 15.55
C VAL A 72 5.30 6.36 14.75
N LYS A 73 5.20 5.02 14.87
CA LYS A 73 5.91 4.06 14.01
C LYS A 73 4.93 3.43 13.03
N PHE A 74 5.23 3.51 11.75
CA PHE A 74 4.49 2.81 10.70
C PHE A 74 5.24 1.56 10.25
N THR A 75 4.51 0.45 10.02
CA THR A 75 5.08 -0.80 9.50
C THR A 75 4.19 -1.37 8.40
N TYR A 76 4.81 -1.85 7.35
CA TYR A 76 4.16 -2.54 6.25
C TYR A 76 4.83 -3.89 5.99
N ASN A 77 4.03 -4.95 5.85
CA ASN A 77 4.46 -6.29 5.55
C ASN A 77 3.87 -6.77 4.21
N PRO A 78 4.65 -6.89 3.13
CA PRO A 78 4.16 -7.20 1.79
C PRO A 78 3.93 -8.70 1.59
N THR A 79 2.78 -9.23 2.02
CA THR A 79 2.47 -10.67 2.03
C THR A 79 1.45 -11.11 0.97
N GLY A 80 0.85 -10.14 0.24
CA GLY A 80 -0.24 -10.39 -0.70
C GLY A 80 -1.63 -10.14 -0.09
N SER A 81 -2.62 -9.85 -0.96
CA SER A 81 -3.96 -9.40 -0.52
C SER A 81 -4.68 -10.41 0.38
N GLY A 82 -4.66 -11.68 0.01
CA GLY A 82 -5.30 -12.73 0.81
C GLY A 82 -4.70 -12.86 2.20
N SER A 83 -3.37 -12.81 2.30
CA SER A 83 -2.66 -12.85 3.58
C SER A 83 -2.94 -11.64 4.46
N GLY A 84 -3.02 -10.43 3.86
CA GLY A 84 -3.38 -9.21 4.58
C GLY A 84 -4.82 -9.22 5.10
N ILE A 85 -5.77 -9.70 4.29
CA ILE A 85 -7.17 -9.90 4.71
C ILE A 85 -7.25 -10.88 5.89
N GLN A 86 -6.52 -12.00 5.80
CA GLN A 86 -6.44 -12.97 6.88
C GLN A 86 -5.77 -12.37 8.13
N ALA A 87 -4.72 -11.57 7.97
CA ALA A 87 -4.02 -10.95 9.09
C ALA A 87 -4.93 -10.03 9.92
N VAL A 88 -5.80 -9.24 9.28
CA VAL A 88 -6.83 -8.44 9.98
C VAL A 88 -7.88 -9.33 10.64
N SER A 89 -8.36 -10.35 9.93
CA SER A 89 -9.35 -11.28 10.48
C SER A 89 -8.87 -11.93 11.79
N GLU A 90 -7.58 -12.21 11.89
CA GLU A 90 -6.91 -12.83 13.03
C GLU A 90 -6.30 -11.82 14.03
N ASP A 91 -6.59 -10.54 13.88
CA ASP A 91 -6.08 -9.45 14.73
C ASP A 91 -4.52 -9.39 14.78
N ARG A 92 -3.83 -9.77 13.67
CA ARG A 92 -2.35 -9.76 13.57
C ARG A 92 -1.79 -8.43 13.03
N CYS A 93 -2.63 -7.59 12.45
CA CYS A 93 -2.31 -6.21 12.05
C CYS A 93 -3.52 -5.31 12.26
N ASP A 94 -3.29 -3.99 12.29
CA ASP A 94 -4.36 -3.00 12.46
C ASP A 94 -5.20 -2.85 11.19
N ILE A 95 -4.52 -2.80 10.02
CA ILE A 95 -5.15 -2.53 8.72
C ILE A 95 -4.60 -3.52 7.68
N GLY A 96 -5.48 -4.27 7.06
CA GLY A 96 -5.18 -5.11 5.90
C GLY A 96 -5.15 -4.31 4.61
N LEU A 97 -4.31 -4.71 3.70
CA LEU A 97 -4.15 -4.08 2.39
C LEU A 97 -4.56 -5.06 1.30
N SER A 98 -5.54 -4.68 0.50
CA SER A 98 -5.97 -5.50 -0.63
C SER A 98 -6.03 -4.71 -1.92
N SER A 99 -5.59 -5.34 -2.99
CA SER A 99 -5.69 -4.82 -4.35
C SER A 99 -6.82 -5.50 -5.14
N ARG A 100 -7.88 -5.83 -4.44
CA ARG A 100 -9.20 -6.24 -4.92
C ARG A 100 -10.26 -5.94 -3.87
N ALA A 101 -11.51 -5.88 -4.25
CA ALA A 101 -12.63 -5.87 -3.31
C ALA A 101 -12.65 -7.14 -2.45
N LEU A 102 -13.23 -7.05 -1.26
CA LEU A 102 -13.51 -8.22 -0.43
C LEU A 102 -14.53 -9.14 -1.09
N LYS A 103 -14.32 -10.44 -0.97
CA LYS A 103 -15.30 -11.46 -1.36
C LYS A 103 -16.48 -11.47 -0.37
N ASP A 104 -17.60 -12.04 -0.79
CA ASP A 104 -18.81 -12.08 0.04
C ASP A 104 -18.62 -12.84 1.35
N ASP A 105 -17.85 -13.92 1.34
CA ASP A 105 -17.49 -14.69 2.53
C ASP A 105 -16.57 -13.89 3.49
N GLU A 106 -15.66 -13.09 2.95
CA GLU A 106 -14.81 -12.20 3.74
C GLU A 106 -15.64 -11.09 4.41
N LYS A 107 -16.58 -10.48 3.67
CA LYS A 107 -17.54 -9.51 4.24
C LYS A 107 -18.46 -10.15 5.28
N ALA A 108 -18.95 -11.35 5.00
CA ALA A 108 -19.80 -12.09 5.94
C ALA A 108 -19.06 -12.49 7.23
N SER A 109 -17.72 -12.53 7.21
CA SER A 109 -16.89 -12.76 8.40
C SER A 109 -16.66 -11.49 9.26
N GLY A 110 -17.29 -10.37 8.91
CA GLY A 110 -17.19 -9.10 9.63
C GLY A 110 -16.00 -8.24 9.21
N LEU A 111 -15.46 -8.45 8.00
CA LEU A 111 -14.45 -7.55 7.45
C LEU A 111 -15.11 -6.42 6.65
N VAL A 112 -14.52 -5.23 6.78
CA VAL A 112 -14.99 -4.00 6.13
C VAL A 112 -13.90 -3.50 5.19
N GLU A 113 -14.29 -3.21 3.93
CA GLU A 113 -13.40 -2.60 2.96
C GLU A 113 -13.66 -1.10 2.83
N THR A 114 -12.61 -0.32 2.70
CA THR A 114 -12.66 1.10 2.35
C THR A 114 -11.73 1.37 1.18
N VAL A 115 -12.28 1.85 0.08
CA VAL A 115 -11.50 2.17 -1.12
C VAL A 115 -10.65 3.40 -0.85
N VAL A 116 -9.33 3.28 -1.00
CA VAL A 116 -8.37 4.37 -0.83
C VAL A 116 -7.88 4.91 -2.17
N ALA A 117 -7.82 4.06 -3.21
CA ALA A 117 -7.41 4.45 -4.56
C ALA A 117 -7.95 3.47 -5.61
N LEU A 118 -7.88 3.87 -6.88
CA LEU A 118 -7.97 2.99 -8.04
C LEU A 118 -6.58 2.80 -8.65
N ASP A 119 -6.31 1.59 -9.14
CA ASP A 119 -5.05 1.21 -9.76
C ASP A 119 -5.28 0.49 -11.08
N GLY A 120 -4.51 0.85 -12.11
CA GLY A 120 -4.46 0.10 -13.36
C GLY A 120 -3.63 -1.17 -13.19
N ILE A 121 -4.10 -2.27 -13.77
CA ILE A 121 -3.29 -3.48 -13.94
C ILE A 121 -2.66 -3.38 -15.33
N ALA A 122 -1.42 -2.94 -15.41
CA ALA A 122 -0.69 -2.85 -16.66
C ALA A 122 -0.30 -4.25 -17.17
N ILE A 123 -0.50 -4.49 -18.44
CA ILE A 123 0.05 -5.65 -19.15
C ILE A 123 1.47 -5.29 -19.54
N VAL A 124 2.44 -6.05 -19.05
CA VAL A 124 3.86 -5.73 -19.18
C VAL A 124 4.62 -6.78 -19.97
N VAL A 125 5.51 -6.31 -20.83
CA VAL A 125 6.44 -7.13 -21.61
C VAL A 125 7.86 -6.58 -21.48
N ASN A 126 8.84 -7.36 -21.91
CA ASN A 126 10.22 -6.86 -22.02
C ASN A 126 10.29 -5.69 -23.02
N PRO A 127 11.11 -4.65 -22.79
CA PRO A 127 11.27 -3.53 -23.72
C PRO A 127 11.66 -3.92 -25.15
N GLU A 128 12.35 -5.06 -25.34
CA GLU A 128 12.75 -5.59 -26.66
C GLU A 128 11.59 -6.28 -27.41
N ASN A 129 10.48 -6.58 -26.74
CA ASN A 129 9.31 -7.17 -27.40
C ASN A 129 8.68 -6.15 -28.37
N PRO A 130 8.49 -6.45 -29.69
CA PRO A 130 7.96 -5.50 -30.65
C PRO A 130 6.46 -5.21 -30.50
N VAL A 131 5.70 -6.07 -29.81
CA VAL A 131 4.25 -5.88 -29.58
C VAL A 131 4.03 -4.65 -28.71
N SER A 132 3.08 -3.78 -29.08
CA SER A 132 2.75 -2.56 -28.35
C SER A 132 1.29 -2.46 -27.91
N ASP A 133 0.40 -3.23 -28.51
CA ASP A 133 -1.02 -3.24 -28.21
C ASP A 133 -1.59 -4.66 -28.23
N LEU A 134 -2.52 -4.96 -27.32
CA LEU A 134 -3.33 -6.17 -27.32
C LEU A 134 -4.74 -5.81 -26.85
N ASP A 135 -5.77 -6.34 -27.47
CA ASP A 135 -7.12 -6.26 -26.91
C ASP A 135 -7.33 -7.27 -25.77
N ILE A 136 -8.41 -7.09 -25.01
CA ILE A 136 -8.69 -7.91 -23.83
C ILE A 136 -8.93 -9.38 -24.18
N ASP A 137 -9.57 -9.65 -25.32
CA ASP A 137 -9.86 -11.01 -25.79
C ASP A 137 -8.57 -11.73 -26.21
N THR A 138 -7.66 -11.02 -26.86
CA THR A 138 -6.33 -11.54 -27.22
C THR A 138 -5.50 -11.84 -25.97
N ILE A 139 -5.53 -10.96 -24.97
CA ILE A 139 -4.88 -11.19 -23.67
C ILE A 139 -5.45 -12.46 -23.02
N ALA A 140 -6.77 -12.62 -22.99
CA ALA A 140 -7.42 -13.81 -22.45
C ALA A 140 -6.96 -15.08 -23.18
N LYS A 141 -6.92 -15.08 -24.53
CA LYS A 141 -6.46 -16.22 -25.35
C LYS A 141 -4.99 -16.56 -25.11
N ILE A 142 -4.14 -15.56 -24.89
CA ILE A 142 -2.74 -15.76 -24.52
C ILE A 142 -2.67 -16.47 -23.16
N TYR A 143 -3.35 -15.96 -22.15
CA TYR A 143 -3.26 -16.53 -20.80
C TYR A 143 -3.95 -17.89 -20.66
N THR A 144 -4.97 -18.19 -21.45
CA THR A 144 -5.59 -19.53 -21.51
C THR A 144 -4.82 -20.53 -22.38
N GLY A 145 -3.79 -20.06 -23.11
CA GLY A 145 -2.93 -20.90 -23.94
C GLY A 145 -3.55 -21.26 -25.30
N GLU A 146 -4.54 -20.49 -25.77
CA GLU A 146 -5.05 -20.59 -27.15
C GLU A 146 -4.07 -19.94 -28.14
N ILE A 147 -3.40 -18.84 -27.72
CA ILE A 147 -2.32 -18.19 -28.45
C ILE A 147 -1.03 -18.42 -27.64
N THR A 148 -0.06 -19.08 -28.26
CA THR A 148 1.18 -19.49 -27.58
C THR A 148 2.45 -18.94 -28.24
N ASN A 149 2.33 -18.26 -29.37
CA ASN A 149 3.47 -17.72 -30.07
C ASN A 149 3.28 -16.21 -30.37
N TRP A 150 4.28 -15.41 -30.10
CA TRP A 150 4.25 -13.96 -30.31
C TRP A 150 3.96 -13.56 -31.75
N LYS A 151 4.35 -14.37 -32.76
CA LYS A 151 4.08 -14.07 -34.17
C LYS A 151 2.59 -13.97 -34.49
N ASP A 152 1.75 -14.68 -33.73
CA ASP A 152 0.30 -14.70 -33.94
C ASP A 152 -0.37 -13.39 -33.53
N VAL A 153 0.38 -12.53 -32.79
CA VAL A 153 -0.03 -11.20 -32.35
C VAL A 153 0.92 -10.09 -32.79
N GLY A 154 1.69 -10.33 -33.85
CA GLY A 154 2.57 -9.31 -34.46
C GLY A 154 3.95 -9.20 -33.85
N GLY A 155 4.35 -10.14 -33.02
CA GLY A 155 5.68 -10.24 -32.42
C GLY A 155 6.63 -11.15 -33.19
N ASN A 156 7.74 -11.49 -32.54
CA ASN A 156 8.74 -12.43 -33.06
C ASN A 156 8.21 -13.87 -33.10
N ASP A 157 8.82 -14.74 -33.92
CA ASP A 157 8.51 -16.18 -33.89
C ASP A 157 9.17 -16.82 -32.66
N ALA A 158 8.50 -16.70 -31.50
CA ALA A 158 8.94 -17.17 -30.21
C ALA A 158 7.75 -17.56 -29.35
N GLU A 159 7.93 -18.57 -28.48
CA GLU A 159 6.90 -19.02 -27.53
C GLU A 159 6.66 -17.94 -26.46
N ILE A 160 5.40 -17.65 -26.16
CA ILE A 160 5.02 -16.70 -25.12
C ILE A 160 5.26 -17.32 -23.73
N VAL A 161 6.02 -16.64 -22.88
CA VAL A 161 6.28 -17.06 -21.49
C VAL A 161 5.34 -16.34 -20.55
N LEU A 162 4.35 -17.04 -20.01
CA LEU A 162 3.31 -16.47 -19.15
C LEU A 162 3.79 -16.33 -17.71
N ILE A 163 3.93 -15.10 -17.24
CA ILE A 163 4.29 -14.78 -15.86
C ILE A 163 3.03 -14.29 -15.13
N GLY A 164 2.69 -14.95 -14.03
CA GLY A 164 1.55 -14.60 -13.21
C GLY A 164 1.89 -14.49 -11.74
N ARG A 165 0.86 -14.38 -10.94
CA ARG A 165 0.94 -14.27 -9.48
C ARG A 165 0.38 -15.54 -8.83
N GLU A 166 0.83 -15.80 -7.60
CA GLU A 166 0.33 -16.89 -6.75
C GLU A 166 -1.17 -16.74 -6.44
N ALA A 167 -1.78 -17.83 -6.00
CA ALA A 167 -3.13 -17.81 -5.45
C ALA A 167 -3.20 -16.88 -4.21
N GLY A 168 -4.29 -16.11 -4.11
CA GLY A 168 -4.45 -15.10 -3.05
C GLY A 168 -3.89 -13.72 -3.41
N SER A 169 -3.22 -13.57 -4.56
CA SER A 169 -2.86 -12.26 -5.09
C SER A 169 -4.09 -11.50 -5.57
N GLY A 170 -4.34 -10.31 -5.00
CA GLY A 170 -5.42 -9.44 -5.47
C GLY A 170 -5.22 -8.96 -6.90
N THR A 171 -3.97 -8.90 -7.40
CA THR A 171 -3.68 -8.56 -8.80
C THR A 171 -4.10 -9.69 -9.73
N ARG A 172 -3.82 -10.94 -9.34
CA ARG A 172 -4.31 -12.11 -10.08
C ARG A 172 -5.83 -12.15 -10.10
N ASP A 173 -6.47 -12.04 -8.93
CA ASP A 173 -7.93 -12.06 -8.83
C ASP A 173 -8.57 -10.96 -9.71
N GLY A 174 -8.02 -9.73 -9.68
CA GLY A 174 -8.49 -8.63 -10.53
C GLY A 174 -8.27 -8.88 -12.01
N PHE A 175 -7.08 -9.31 -12.41
CA PHE A 175 -6.73 -9.61 -13.79
C PHE A 175 -7.63 -10.73 -14.35
N GLU A 176 -7.69 -11.88 -13.69
CA GLU A 176 -8.48 -13.02 -14.13
C GLU A 176 -9.98 -12.72 -14.17
N SER A 177 -10.48 -11.86 -13.27
CA SER A 177 -11.88 -11.42 -13.29
C SER A 177 -12.20 -10.53 -14.50
N ILE A 178 -11.29 -9.59 -14.84
CA ILE A 178 -11.50 -8.66 -15.95
C ILE A 178 -11.36 -9.33 -17.31
N THR A 179 -10.43 -10.29 -17.41
CA THR A 179 -10.19 -11.06 -18.64
C THR A 179 -11.12 -12.26 -18.79
N ASP A 180 -11.99 -12.52 -17.81
CA ASP A 180 -12.87 -13.72 -17.75
C ASP A 180 -12.07 -15.04 -17.87
N THR A 181 -10.90 -15.09 -17.23
CA THR A 181 -9.99 -16.25 -17.29
C THR A 181 -9.79 -16.91 -15.93
N LYS A 182 -10.74 -16.74 -15.00
CA LYS A 182 -10.63 -17.29 -13.66
C LYS A 182 -10.38 -18.79 -13.69
N ASP A 183 -9.33 -19.21 -12.99
CA ASP A 183 -8.87 -20.61 -12.88
C ASP A 183 -8.50 -21.26 -14.23
N ALA A 184 -8.41 -20.49 -15.33
CA ALA A 184 -8.10 -21.00 -16.67
C ALA A 184 -6.70 -20.62 -17.16
N CYS A 185 -6.02 -19.69 -16.49
CA CYS A 185 -4.69 -19.22 -16.87
C CYS A 185 -3.63 -20.32 -16.75
N ARG A 186 -2.73 -20.39 -17.76
CA ARG A 186 -1.66 -21.39 -17.85
C ARG A 186 -0.30 -20.78 -17.57
N TYR A 187 -0.12 -20.26 -16.38
CA TYR A 187 1.13 -19.63 -15.98
C TYR A 187 2.33 -20.56 -16.09
N ARG A 188 3.41 -20.09 -16.70
CA ARG A 188 4.72 -20.76 -16.67
C ARG A 188 5.39 -20.60 -15.30
N GLN A 189 5.18 -19.43 -14.68
CA GLN A 189 5.65 -19.12 -13.34
C GLN A 189 4.57 -18.34 -12.58
N GLU A 190 4.38 -18.69 -11.32
CA GLU A 190 3.57 -17.96 -10.36
C GLU A 190 4.47 -17.34 -9.31
N LEU A 191 4.47 -16.01 -9.22
CA LEU A 191 5.39 -15.23 -8.40
C LEU A 191 4.68 -14.59 -7.20
N THR A 192 5.41 -14.37 -6.11
CA THR A 192 4.82 -13.95 -4.83
C THR A 192 4.70 -12.44 -4.68
N SER A 193 5.35 -11.65 -5.52
CA SER A 193 5.28 -10.19 -5.45
C SER A 193 5.13 -9.52 -6.81
N THR A 194 4.65 -8.28 -6.80
CA THR A 194 4.61 -7.42 -7.99
C THR A 194 6.02 -7.14 -8.52
N GLY A 195 6.97 -6.91 -7.62
CA GLY A 195 8.36 -6.67 -7.98
C GLY A 195 9.01 -7.86 -8.69
N ASP A 196 8.71 -9.10 -8.26
CA ASP A 196 9.22 -10.30 -8.91
C ASP A 196 8.68 -10.44 -10.34
N VAL A 197 7.41 -10.09 -10.59
CA VAL A 197 6.85 -10.07 -11.95
C VAL A 197 7.62 -9.09 -12.83
N ILE A 198 7.79 -7.85 -12.39
CA ILE A 198 8.55 -6.81 -13.11
C ILE A 198 9.96 -7.31 -13.41
N ASN A 199 10.67 -7.83 -12.41
CA ASN A 199 12.04 -8.32 -12.56
C ASN A 199 12.12 -9.50 -13.55
N THR A 200 11.20 -10.46 -13.47
CA THR A 200 11.20 -11.63 -14.35
C THR A 200 10.91 -11.25 -15.81
N VAL A 201 9.93 -10.37 -16.03
CA VAL A 201 9.60 -9.88 -17.37
C VAL A 201 10.75 -9.06 -17.96
N SER A 202 11.41 -8.23 -17.16
CA SER A 202 12.54 -7.41 -17.63
C SER A 202 13.74 -8.22 -18.11
N GLN A 203 13.88 -9.45 -17.65
CA GLN A 203 15.02 -10.34 -17.98
C GLN A 203 14.68 -11.35 -19.10
N ASN A 204 13.44 -11.42 -19.56
CA ASN A 204 13.02 -12.38 -20.58
C ASN A 204 12.27 -11.68 -21.73
N PRO A 205 12.88 -11.57 -22.94
CA PRO A 205 12.28 -10.93 -24.11
C PRO A 205 10.93 -11.54 -24.54
N ASP A 206 10.69 -12.81 -24.21
CA ASP A 206 9.49 -13.55 -24.62
C ASP A 206 8.42 -13.58 -23.51
N ALA A 207 8.68 -12.92 -22.38
CA ALA A 207 7.74 -12.91 -21.27
C ALA A 207 6.62 -11.86 -21.43
N ILE A 208 5.43 -12.24 -20.96
CA ILE A 208 4.32 -11.35 -20.67
C ILE A 208 3.90 -11.52 -19.22
N GLY A 209 3.60 -10.41 -18.55
CA GLY A 209 3.12 -10.38 -17.18
C GLY A 209 2.07 -9.30 -16.98
N TYR A 210 1.58 -9.19 -15.77
CA TYR A 210 0.71 -8.10 -15.33
C TYR A 210 1.14 -7.58 -13.95
N ALA A 211 1.07 -6.26 -13.79
CA ALA A 211 1.52 -5.60 -12.58
C ALA A 211 0.68 -4.34 -12.28
N SER A 212 0.69 -3.88 -11.03
CA SER A 212 0.17 -2.55 -10.71
C SER A 212 0.84 -1.49 -11.56
N LEU A 213 0.08 -0.54 -12.08
CA LEU A 213 0.59 0.62 -12.84
C LEU A 213 1.61 1.40 -12.00
N SER A 214 1.36 1.53 -10.70
CA SER A 214 2.26 2.22 -9.76
C SER A 214 3.67 1.59 -9.66
N ALA A 215 3.82 0.31 -10.04
CA ALA A 215 5.09 -0.41 -10.01
C ALA A 215 5.82 -0.41 -11.37
N VAL A 216 5.17 0.03 -12.44
CA VAL A 216 5.77 0.06 -13.79
C VAL A 216 6.82 1.16 -13.87
N GLY A 217 8.00 0.81 -14.34
CA GLY A 217 9.12 1.70 -14.60
C GLY A 217 9.81 1.32 -15.92
N ASP A 218 10.95 1.94 -16.20
CA ASP A 218 11.68 1.80 -17.48
C ASP A 218 12.22 0.39 -17.77
N SER A 219 12.22 -0.51 -16.77
CA SER A 219 12.71 -1.89 -16.93
C SER A 219 11.77 -2.79 -17.70
N VAL A 220 10.51 -2.42 -17.86
CA VAL A 220 9.49 -3.14 -18.63
C VAL A 220 8.69 -2.17 -19.48
N LYS A 221 8.08 -2.68 -20.55
CA LYS A 221 7.17 -1.93 -21.40
C LYS A 221 5.72 -2.30 -21.07
N ALA A 222 4.91 -1.30 -20.71
CA ALA A 222 3.46 -1.47 -20.63
C ALA A 222 2.86 -1.47 -22.05
N LEU A 223 2.00 -2.45 -22.33
CA LEU A 223 1.21 -2.46 -23.58
C LEU A 223 -0.01 -1.56 -23.41
N THR A 224 -0.47 -0.99 -24.51
CA THR A 224 -1.83 -0.47 -24.58
C THR A 224 -2.82 -1.64 -24.58
N VAL A 225 -4.04 -1.41 -24.12
CA VAL A 225 -5.12 -2.41 -24.16
C VAL A 225 -6.24 -1.85 -25.00
N GLY A 226 -6.41 -2.41 -26.21
CA GLY A 226 -7.37 -1.92 -27.19
C GLY A 226 -7.09 -0.45 -27.60
N GLY A 227 -5.82 -0.09 -27.73
CA GLY A 227 -5.36 1.25 -28.09
C GLY A 227 -5.36 2.25 -26.92
N VAL A 228 -5.71 1.84 -25.69
CA VAL A 228 -5.72 2.72 -24.51
C VAL A 228 -4.49 2.47 -23.65
N GLU A 229 -3.72 3.52 -23.37
CA GLU A 229 -2.57 3.45 -22.46
C GLU A 229 -3.00 3.28 -21.00
N ALA A 230 -2.22 2.51 -20.24
CA ALA A 230 -2.36 2.42 -18.79
C ALA A 230 -1.73 3.68 -18.15
N THR A 231 -2.54 4.66 -17.84
CA THR A 231 -2.13 5.92 -17.17
C THR A 231 -3.10 6.27 -16.06
N GLU A 232 -2.68 7.14 -15.12
CA GLU A 232 -3.60 7.65 -14.09
C GLU A 232 -4.84 8.30 -14.71
N ALA A 233 -4.70 9.04 -15.82
CA ALA A 233 -5.80 9.72 -16.49
C ALA A 233 -6.82 8.74 -17.05
N THR A 234 -6.35 7.68 -17.73
CA THR A 234 -7.22 6.67 -18.35
C THR A 234 -7.82 5.70 -17.33
N VAL A 235 -7.16 5.47 -16.19
CA VAL A 235 -7.73 4.77 -15.04
C VAL A 235 -8.82 5.64 -14.40
N LYS A 236 -8.56 6.94 -14.21
CA LYS A 236 -9.50 7.87 -13.58
C LYS A 236 -10.78 8.06 -14.38
N ASP A 237 -10.69 8.18 -15.70
CA ASP A 237 -11.87 8.37 -16.57
C ASP A 237 -12.55 7.05 -16.97
N GLY A 238 -11.96 5.90 -16.59
CA GLY A 238 -12.50 4.57 -16.84
C GLY A 238 -12.26 4.05 -18.26
N SER A 239 -11.51 4.75 -19.11
CA SER A 239 -11.20 4.29 -20.48
C SER A 239 -10.22 3.12 -20.48
N TYR A 240 -9.30 3.04 -19.49
CA TYR A 240 -8.47 1.85 -19.28
C TYR A 240 -9.24 0.81 -18.45
N VAL A 241 -9.68 -0.25 -19.14
CA VAL A 241 -10.63 -1.23 -18.55
C VAL A 241 -9.99 -2.17 -17.53
N VAL A 242 -8.66 -2.38 -17.59
CA VAL A 242 -7.97 -3.31 -16.69
C VAL A 242 -7.57 -2.58 -15.41
N GLN A 243 -8.57 -2.30 -14.56
CA GLN A 243 -8.39 -1.54 -13.32
C GLN A 243 -9.15 -2.17 -12.15
N ARG A 244 -8.74 -1.79 -10.93
CA ARG A 244 -9.26 -2.37 -9.69
C ARG A 244 -9.12 -1.41 -8.51
N PRO A 245 -9.86 -1.61 -7.40
CA PRO A 245 -9.65 -0.84 -6.20
C PRO A 245 -8.41 -1.28 -5.42
N PHE A 246 -7.75 -0.31 -4.80
CA PHE A 246 -6.92 -0.51 -3.62
C PHE A 246 -7.78 -0.24 -2.38
N VAL A 247 -7.84 -1.19 -1.47
CA VAL A 247 -8.70 -1.10 -0.30
C VAL A 247 -7.92 -1.28 1.00
N LEU A 248 -8.30 -0.49 1.99
CA LEU A 248 -7.94 -0.70 3.38
C LEU A 248 -9.01 -1.61 3.99
N VAL A 249 -8.56 -2.67 4.65
CA VAL A 249 -9.45 -3.66 5.29
C VAL A 249 -9.33 -3.51 6.79
N THR A 250 -10.48 -3.42 7.45
CA THR A 250 -10.61 -3.40 8.91
C THR A 250 -11.62 -4.45 9.36
N LYS A 251 -11.68 -4.72 10.67
CA LYS A 251 -12.62 -5.68 11.25
C LYS A 251 -13.74 -4.94 11.96
N GLU A 252 -14.99 -5.25 11.64
CA GLU A 252 -16.17 -4.68 12.27
C GLU A 252 -16.16 -4.86 13.79
N GLY A 253 -16.52 -3.81 14.52
CA GLY A 253 -16.54 -3.84 15.98
C GLY A 253 -15.17 -3.78 16.65
N THR A 254 -14.06 -3.89 15.92
CA THR A 254 -12.71 -3.72 16.47
C THR A 254 -12.34 -2.23 16.44
N LYS A 255 -11.98 -1.69 17.59
CA LYS A 255 -11.52 -0.31 17.71
C LYS A 255 -10.02 -0.25 17.38
N LEU A 256 -9.68 0.46 16.32
CA LEU A 256 -8.28 0.76 16.01
C LEU A 256 -7.62 1.55 17.15
N SER A 257 -6.31 1.40 17.32
CA SER A 257 -5.53 2.26 18.19
C SER A 257 -5.64 3.72 17.73
N PRO A 258 -5.41 4.72 18.59
CA PRO A 258 -5.43 6.12 18.16
C PRO A 258 -4.51 6.41 16.98
N ALA A 259 -3.32 5.78 16.93
CA ALA A 259 -2.38 5.95 15.83
C ALA A 259 -2.89 5.29 14.53
N ALA A 260 -3.43 4.07 14.62
CA ALA A 260 -3.97 3.36 13.45
C ALA A 260 -5.23 4.05 12.90
N GLN A 261 -6.12 4.58 13.77
CA GLN A 261 -7.28 5.35 13.33
C GLN A 261 -6.86 6.64 12.64
N ALA A 262 -5.91 7.37 13.22
CA ALA A 262 -5.42 8.60 12.62
C ALA A 262 -4.75 8.37 11.25
N PHE A 263 -4.00 7.27 11.11
CA PHE A 263 -3.44 6.87 9.80
C PHE A 263 -4.53 6.51 8.80
N PHE A 264 -5.53 5.74 9.22
CA PHE A 264 -6.67 5.37 8.39
C PHE A 264 -7.40 6.62 7.86
N ASP A 265 -7.72 7.56 8.75
CA ASP A 265 -8.38 8.82 8.40
C ASP A 265 -7.49 9.68 7.48
N TYR A 266 -6.19 9.74 7.75
CA TYR A 266 -5.21 10.42 6.92
C TYR A 266 -5.16 9.84 5.51
N ALA A 267 -5.10 8.52 5.36
CA ALA A 267 -5.03 7.85 4.06
C ALA A 267 -6.24 8.14 3.16
N LEU A 268 -7.38 8.49 3.77
CA LEU A 268 -8.64 8.87 3.09
C LEU A 268 -8.81 10.38 2.95
N SER A 269 -7.87 11.18 3.45
CA SER A 269 -7.97 12.64 3.41
C SER A 269 -7.59 13.22 2.05
N ALA A 270 -8.02 14.46 1.79
CA ALA A 270 -7.61 15.20 0.61
C ALA A 270 -6.08 15.45 0.56
N ASP A 271 -5.42 15.53 1.72
CA ASP A 271 -3.96 15.72 1.80
C ASP A 271 -3.19 14.49 1.28
N ALA A 272 -3.75 13.29 1.47
CA ALA A 272 -3.19 12.05 0.96
C ALA A 272 -3.32 11.91 -0.56
N ALA A 273 -4.28 12.57 -1.19
CA ALA A 273 -4.59 12.41 -2.62
C ALA A 273 -3.38 12.71 -3.52
N SER A 274 -2.64 13.77 -3.21
CA SER A 274 -1.44 14.14 -3.97
C SER A 274 -0.30 13.12 -3.83
N ILE A 275 -0.21 12.47 -2.67
CA ILE A 275 0.80 11.42 -2.39
C ILE A 275 0.43 10.14 -3.15
N ILE A 276 -0.84 9.78 -3.15
CA ILE A 276 -1.37 8.62 -3.88
C ILE A 276 -1.12 8.80 -5.39
N ALA A 277 -1.42 9.99 -5.94
CA ALA A 277 -1.17 10.30 -7.33
C ALA A 277 0.34 10.26 -7.66
N ALA A 278 1.20 10.86 -6.83
CA ALA A 278 2.65 10.80 -7.01
C ALA A 278 3.21 9.35 -6.93
N ALA A 279 2.51 8.46 -6.24
CA ALA A 279 2.82 7.04 -6.21
C ALA A 279 2.30 6.27 -7.43
N GLY A 280 1.54 6.88 -8.34
CA GLY A 280 1.04 6.29 -9.59
C GLY A 280 -0.30 5.59 -9.48
N ALA A 281 -1.13 5.97 -8.52
CA ALA A 281 -2.50 5.49 -8.35
C ALA A 281 -3.49 6.67 -8.33
N VAL A 282 -4.77 6.41 -8.55
CA VAL A 282 -5.82 7.44 -8.55
C VAL A 282 -6.51 7.44 -7.20
N ALA A 283 -6.41 8.54 -6.44
CA ALA A 283 -7.11 8.65 -5.15
C ALA A 283 -8.62 8.51 -5.33
N ALA A 284 -9.28 7.86 -4.35
CA ALA A 284 -10.73 7.59 -4.40
C ALA A 284 -11.59 8.79 -3.97
N ASN A 285 -10.98 9.82 -3.35
CA ASN A 285 -11.63 11.04 -2.82
C ASN A 285 -11.36 12.26 -3.72
#